data_f8612954fd25e75e98a8f61dcc37ba3f
#
_entry.id   f8612954fd25e75e98a8f61dcc37ba3f
#
_cell.length_a   1.000
_cell.length_b   1.000
_cell.length_c   1.000
_cell.angle_alpha   90.00
_cell.angle_beta   90.00
_cell.angle_gamma   90.00
#
_symmetry.space_group_name_H-M   'P 1'
#
loop_
_entity.id
_entity.type
_entity.pdbx_description
1 polymer ?
#
loop_
_entity_poly.entity_id
_entity_poly.type
_entity_poly.pdbx_seq_one_letter_code
_entity_poly.pdbx_strand_id
1 'polypeptide(L)'
;MKQQNNNYRPEMTSAGIEASYPVSVMDEYGNTREIHITGERPLTIYVDKQEIVTLMTLGKYPELLVIGYLHNQGFIKNAEEIKAVQVDWDIDSAVVVTRNGSQNWEEKLNKRTVTTGCGQGT
;
A
#
# COMPACT_ATOMS: atom_id res chain seq x y z
N MET A 1 -6.34 -27.69 -15.74
CA MET A 1 -6.28 -27.33 -15.60
C MET A 1 -6.44 -26.57 -15.19
N LYS A 2 -6.78 -26.14 -14.91
CA LYS A 2 -6.92 -25.42 -14.48
C LYS A 2 -6.41 -24.69 -13.80
N GLN A 3 -6.32 -24.82 -13.55
CA GLN A 3 -5.58 -24.19 -12.89
C GLN A 3 -5.12 -23.02 -13.42
N GLN A 4 -5.09 -22.84 -14.57
CA GLN A 4 -4.71 -21.70 -15.10
C GLN A 4 -5.51 -20.61 -14.71
N ASN A 5 -6.69 -20.76 -14.44
CA ASN A 5 -7.49 -19.66 -14.06
C ASN A 5 -7.03 -19.08 -12.83
N ASN A 6 -6.38 -19.81 -12.02
CA ASN A 6 -5.95 -19.30 -10.78
C ASN A 6 -4.67 -18.57 -10.90
N ASN A 7 -4.19 -18.40 -12.11
CA ASN A 7 -2.94 -17.72 -12.29
C ASN A 7 -3.11 -16.28 -12.68
N TYR A 8 -4.32 -15.76 -12.65
CA TYR A 8 -4.47 -14.36 -13.01
C TYR A 8 -3.71 -13.51 -12.02
N ARG A 9 -3.03 -12.53 -12.53
CA ARG A 9 -2.25 -11.64 -11.70
C ARG A 9 -2.33 -10.26 -12.31
N PRO A 10 -2.70 -9.23 -11.55
CA PRO A 10 -2.69 -7.88 -12.08
C PRO A 10 -1.28 -7.46 -12.45
N GLU A 11 -1.16 -6.45 -13.28
CA GLU A 11 0.12 -5.87 -13.51
C GLU A 11 0.51 -5.13 -12.26
N MET A 12 1.73 -5.34 -11.79
CA MET A 12 2.13 -4.74 -10.54
C MET A 12 3.58 -4.33 -10.60
N THR A 13 3.88 -3.21 -9.96
CA THR A 13 5.27 -2.88 -9.72
C THR A 13 5.84 -3.88 -8.73
N SER A 14 7.11 -3.80 -8.53
CA SER A 14 7.77 -4.57 -7.50
C SER A 14 8.60 -3.56 -6.71
N ALA A 15 7.91 -2.76 -5.96
CA ALA A 15 8.51 -1.58 -5.34
C ALA A 15 8.86 -1.77 -3.88
N GLY A 16 9.02 -3.00 -3.44
CA GLY A 16 9.41 -3.24 -2.06
C GLY A 16 10.73 -2.59 -1.74
N ILE A 17 10.82 -2.00 -0.57
CA ILE A 17 12.05 -1.39 -0.12
C ILE A 17 12.29 -1.82 1.31
N GLU A 18 13.51 -1.63 1.76
CA GLU A 18 13.81 -1.92 3.14
C GLU A 18 13.24 -0.83 4.00
N ALA A 19 12.70 -1.19 5.12
CA ALA A 19 12.12 -0.21 6.00
C ALA A 19 13.17 0.37 6.93
N SER A 20 14.37 0.56 6.48
CA SER A 20 15.42 1.15 7.29
C SER A 20 16.08 2.27 6.53
N TYR A 21 16.58 3.25 7.24
CA TYR A 21 17.23 4.37 6.61
C TYR A 21 18.35 4.87 7.51
N PRO A 22 19.36 5.50 6.93
CA PRO A 22 20.49 5.95 7.70
C PRO A 22 20.18 7.25 8.42
N VAL A 23 20.68 7.36 9.62
CA VAL A 23 20.52 8.58 10.38
C VAL A 23 21.85 8.88 11.05
N SER A 24 22.26 10.15 10.99
CA SER A 24 23.49 10.55 11.65
C SER A 24 23.17 10.91 13.08
N VAL A 25 23.88 10.31 14.01
CA VAL A 25 23.67 10.61 15.41
C VAL A 25 25.00 10.93 16.04
N MET A 26 24.97 11.68 17.12
CA MET A 26 26.19 11.96 17.88
C MET A 26 26.24 11.01 19.03
N ASP A 27 27.37 10.36 19.21
CA ASP A 27 27.51 9.38 20.28
C ASP A 27 27.99 10.10 21.55
N GLU A 28 28.21 9.32 22.59
CA GLU A 28 28.54 9.89 23.90
C GLU A 28 29.92 10.53 23.93
N TYR A 29 30.72 10.31 22.93
CA TYR A 29 32.03 10.92 22.87
C TYR A 29 32.05 12.12 21.94
N GLY A 30 30.90 12.53 21.44
CA GLY A 30 30.84 13.67 20.55
C GLY A 30 31.15 13.34 19.10
N ASN A 31 31.29 12.08 18.77
CA ASN A 31 31.59 11.69 17.39
C ASN A 31 30.29 11.41 16.65
N THR A 32 30.30 11.71 15.37
CA THR A 32 29.13 11.44 14.55
C THR A 32 29.19 10.03 14.01
N ARG A 33 28.11 9.31 14.11
CA ARG A 33 28.02 7.96 13.60
C ARG A 33 26.74 7.82 12.77
N GLU A 34 26.80 6.95 11.78
CA GLU A 34 25.61 6.66 10.99
C GLU A 34 25.04 5.35 11.47
N ILE A 35 23.78 5.36 11.81
CA ILE A 35 23.09 4.13 12.18
C ILE A 35 21.88 4.00 11.29
N HIS A 36 21.36 2.78 11.19
CA HIS A 36 20.19 2.52 10.37
C HIS A 36 19.00 2.30 11.29
N ILE A 37 17.93 3.02 11.03
CA ILE A 37 16.74 2.94 11.85
C ILE A 37 15.63 2.34 11.02
N THR A 38 14.89 1.39 11.61
CA THR A 38 13.73 0.82 10.97
C THR A 38 12.53 1.68 11.30
N GLY A 39 11.73 1.99 10.31
CA GLY A 39 10.56 2.82 10.54
C GLY A 39 9.50 2.57 9.52
N GLU A 40 8.33 3.08 9.79
CA GLU A 40 7.20 2.94 8.89
C GLU A 40 7.19 4.05 7.88
N ARG A 41 6.60 3.78 6.75
CA ARG A 41 6.43 4.78 5.70
C ARG A 41 4.97 4.85 5.32
N PRO A 42 4.45 6.03 5.05
CA PRO A 42 3.05 6.14 4.63
C PRO A 42 2.91 5.70 3.17
N LEU A 43 1.76 5.17 2.86
CA LEU A 43 1.44 4.78 1.50
C LEU A 43 -0.02 5.11 1.28
N THR A 44 -0.29 6.10 0.43
CA THR A 44 -1.66 6.52 0.16
C THR A 44 -2.19 5.74 -1.03
N ILE A 45 -3.33 5.12 -0.86
CA ILE A 45 -3.92 4.29 -1.90
C ILE A 45 -4.96 5.08 -2.66
N TYR A 46 -4.81 5.08 -3.99
CA TYR A 46 -5.79 5.69 -4.89
C TYR A 46 -6.35 4.58 -5.76
N VAL A 47 -7.67 4.50 -5.86
CA VAL A 47 -8.30 3.52 -6.72
C VAL A 47 -9.07 4.27 -7.78
N ASP A 48 -8.72 4.07 -9.04
CA ASP A 48 -9.36 4.73 -10.17
C ASP A 48 -9.41 6.23 -9.94
N LYS A 49 -8.29 6.77 -9.47
CA LYS A 49 -8.11 8.20 -9.26
C LYS A 49 -8.79 8.75 -8.02
N GLN A 50 -9.35 7.89 -7.19
CA GLN A 50 -9.97 8.37 -5.97
C GLN A 50 -9.15 7.94 -4.77
N GLU A 51 -8.81 8.87 -3.91
CA GLU A 51 -8.04 8.55 -2.72
C GLU A 51 -8.88 7.76 -1.75
N ILE A 52 -8.34 6.67 -1.24
CA ILE A 52 -9.06 5.78 -0.35
C ILE A 52 -8.55 5.90 1.08
N VAL A 53 -7.26 5.76 1.28
CA VAL A 53 -6.71 5.71 2.63
C VAL A 53 -5.20 5.85 2.56
N THR A 54 -4.59 6.25 3.65
CA THR A 54 -3.15 6.17 3.79
C THR A 54 -2.85 5.12 4.85
N LEU A 55 -2.03 4.15 4.48
CA LEU A 55 -1.61 3.11 5.40
C LEU A 55 -0.17 3.34 5.78
N MET A 56 0.20 2.92 6.98
CA MET A 56 1.60 2.90 7.36
C MET A 56 2.14 1.51 7.08
N THR A 57 3.30 1.45 6.45
CA THR A 57 3.83 0.19 6.00
C THR A 57 5.31 0.12 6.29
N LEU A 58 5.81 -1.08 6.43
CA LEU A 58 7.24 -1.28 6.60
C LEU A 58 7.98 -1.37 5.28
N GLY A 59 7.31 -1.13 4.17
CA GLY A 59 7.98 -1.03 2.88
C GLY A 59 8.12 -2.31 2.10
N LYS A 60 7.83 -3.45 2.69
CA LYS A 60 7.95 -4.70 1.99
C LYS A 60 6.62 -5.09 1.39
N TYR A 61 6.67 -5.61 0.19
CA TYR A 61 5.49 -6.12 -0.52
C TYR A 61 4.34 -5.11 -0.52
N PRO A 62 4.62 -3.85 -0.90
CA PRO A 62 3.57 -2.85 -0.81
C PRO A 62 2.39 -3.15 -1.74
N GLU A 63 2.66 -3.79 -2.89
CA GLU A 63 1.58 -4.09 -3.81
C GLU A 63 0.63 -5.12 -3.21
N LEU A 64 1.16 -6.10 -2.51
CA LEU A 64 0.31 -7.11 -1.89
C LEU A 64 -0.43 -6.52 -0.70
N LEU A 65 0.18 -5.59 0.01
CA LEU A 65 -0.50 -4.91 1.10
C LEU A 65 -1.71 -4.17 0.59
N VAL A 66 -1.57 -3.49 -0.56
CA VAL A 66 -2.67 -2.73 -1.13
C VAL A 66 -3.81 -3.66 -1.53
N ILE A 67 -3.49 -4.76 -2.22
CA ILE A 67 -4.52 -5.69 -2.64
C ILE A 67 -5.22 -6.28 -1.43
N GLY A 68 -4.46 -6.67 -0.42
CA GLY A 68 -5.04 -7.24 0.78
C GLY A 68 -5.95 -6.26 1.50
N TYR A 69 -5.54 -5.00 1.57
CA TYR A 69 -6.37 -3.99 2.21
C TYR A 69 -7.69 -3.86 1.47
N LEU A 70 -7.64 -3.73 0.13
CA LEU A 70 -8.86 -3.54 -0.64
C LEU A 70 -9.79 -4.74 -0.50
N HIS A 71 -9.22 -5.93 -0.47
CA HIS A 71 -10.02 -7.12 -0.30
C HIS A 71 -10.65 -7.17 1.10
N ASN A 72 -9.87 -6.90 2.11
CA ASN A 72 -10.38 -6.98 3.47
C ASN A 72 -11.43 -5.92 3.78
N GLN A 73 -11.35 -4.77 3.13
CA GLN A 73 -12.32 -3.72 3.35
C GLN A 73 -13.53 -3.84 2.43
N GLY A 74 -13.56 -4.87 1.60
CA GLY A 74 -14.71 -5.09 0.75
C GLY A 74 -14.74 -4.29 -0.53
N PHE A 75 -13.64 -3.63 -0.89
CA PHE A 75 -13.63 -2.88 -2.15
C PHE A 75 -13.56 -3.81 -3.34
N ILE A 76 -12.96 -4.97 -3.18
CA ILE A 76 -12.90 -5.96 -4.25
C ILE A 76 -13.21 -7.33 -3.67
N LYS A 77 -13.72 -8.23 -4.50
CA LYS A 77 -14.01 -9.58 -4.08
C LYS A 77 -12.84 -10.51 -4.37
N ASN A 78 -12.11 -10.23 -5.42
CA ASN A 78 -10.96 -11.06 -5.74
C ASN A 78 -10.01 -10.24 -6.59
N ALA A 79 -8.83 -10.76 -6.79
CA ALA A 79 -7.78 -10.01 -7.49
C ALA A 79 -8.10 -9.80 -8.95
N GLU A 80 -9.04 -10.55 -9.50
CA GLU A 80 -9.36 -10.37 -10.90
C GLU A 80 -10.01 -9.04 -11.18
N GLU A 81 -10.52 -8.38 -10.15
CA GLU A 81 -11.11 -7.07 -10.35
C GLU A 81 -10.05 -5.97 -10.52
N ILE A 82 -8.80 -6.29 -10.27
CA ILE A 82 -7.73 -5.31 -10.36
C ILE A 82 -6.98 -5.49 -11.65
N LYS A 83 -6.82 -4.40 -12.39
CA LYS A 83 -6.04 -4.46 -13.60
C LYS A 83 -4.57 -4.18 -13.33
N ALA A 84 -4.28 -3.22 -12.48
CA ALA A 84 -2.89 -2.85 -12.21
C ALA A 84 -2.75 -2.21 -10.85
N VAL A 85 -1.60 -2.42 -10.23
CA VAL A 85 -1.22 -1.76 -8.98
C VAL A 85 0.18 -1.21 -9.19
N GLN A 86 0.33 0.09 -9.02
CA GLN A 86 1.62 0.71 -9.18
C GLN A 86 1.97 1.49 -7.93
N VAL A 87 3.12 1.23 -7.38
CA VAL A 87 3.59 1.90 -6.17
C VAL A 87 4.76 2.78 -6.54
N ASP A 88 4.70 4.04 -6.09
CA ASP A 88 5.76 4.99 -6.36
C ASP A 88 6.11 5.66 -5.03
N TRP A 89 7.29 5.34 -4.51
CA TRP A 89 7.69 5.88 -3.23
C TRP A 89 8.14 7.34 -3.29
N ASP A 90 8.37 7.85 -4.49
CA ASP A 90 8.70 9.27 -4.59
C ASP A 90 7.53 10.13 -4.16
N ILE A 91 6.33 9.62 -4.27
CA ILE A 91 5.16 10.35 -3.85
C ILE A 91 4.36 9.55 -2.81
N ASP A 92 4.95 8.48 -2.29
CA ASP A 92 4.36 7.65 -1.23
C ASP A 92 2.93 7.23 -1.59
N SER A 93 2.73 6.81 -2.81
CA SER A 93 1.39 6.50 -3.29
C SER A 93 1.33 5.18 -4.02
N ALA A 94 0.18 4.54 -3.94
CA ALA A 94 -0.13 3.35 -4.69
C ALA A 94 -1.36 3.64 -5.53
N VAL A 95 -1.24 3.44 -6.83
CA VAL A 95 -2.34 3.71 -7.74
C VAL A 95 -2.88 2.37 -8.21
N VAL A 96 -4.17 2.16 -8.03
CA VAL A 96 -4.83 0.92 -8.41
C VAL A 96 -5.82 1.23 -9.52
N VAL A 97 -5.78 0.44 -10.57
CA VAL A 97 -6.72 0.56 -11.66
C VAL A 97 -7.56 -0.70 -11.68
N THR A 98 -8.87 -0.56 -11.65
CA THR A 98 -9.74 -1.73 -11.67
C THR A 98 -10.21 -2.00 -13.07
N ARG A 99 -10.68 -3.21 -13.30
CA ARG A 99 -11.09 -3.60 -14.64
C ARG A 99 -12.41 -2.97 -15.04
N ASN A 100 -13.27 -2.74 -14.08
CA ASN A 100 -14.58 -2.21 -14.38
C ASN A 100 -14.73 -0.76 -14.01
N GLY A 101 -13.68 -0.12 -13.64
CA GLY A 101 -13.76 1.28 -13.26
C GLY A 101 -14.29 1.45 -11.84
N SER A 102 -14.37 2.69 -11.42
CA SER A 102 -14.74 2.94 -10.05
C SER A 102 -16.23 3.07 -9.97
N GLN A 103 -16.89 2.02 -9.65
CA GLN A 103 -18.30 2.07 -9.47
C GLN A 103 -18.60 1.98 -8.02
N ASN A 104 -19.45 2.85 -7.51
CA ASN A 104 -19.92 2.78 -6.15
C ASN A 104 -18.83 2.96 -5.11
N TRP A 105 -17.74 3.62 -5.48
CA TRP A 105 -16.69 3.80 -4.49
C TRP A 105 -17.14 4.67 -3.34
N GLU A 106 -17.97 5.66 -3.60
CA GLU A 106 -18.45 6.50 -2.55
C GLU A 106 -19.25 5.71 -1.54
N GLU A 107 -20.09 4.82 -2.03
CA GLU A 107 -20.84 4.00 -1.14
C GLU A 107 -19.95 3.07 -0.36
N LYS A 108 -18.92 2.50 -1.01
CA LYS A 108 -18.03 1.61 -0.31
C LYS A 108 -17.23 2.35 0.74
N LEU A 109 -16.84 3.58 0.45
CA LEU A 109 -16.10 4.35 1.43
C LEU A 109 -16.95 4.62 2.66
N ASN A 110 -18.22 4.88 2.46
CA ASN A 110 -19.09 5.14 3.60
C ASN A 110 -19.34 3.91 4.44
N LYS A 111 -19.28 2.74 3.84
CA LYS A 111 -19.56 1.55 4.59
C LYS A 111 -18.35 0.93 5.24
N ARG A 112 -17.15 1.37 4.88
CA ARG A 112 -16.00 0.68 5.41
C ARG A 112 -15.84 0.98 6.89
N THR A 113 -15.31 0.03 7.60
CA THR A 113 -15.02 0.23 8.98
C THR A 113 -13.75 1.03 9.12
N VAL A 114 -13.77 2.01 9.96
CA VAL A 114 -12.61 2.79 10.17
C VAL A 114 -11.66 2.04 11.03
N THR A 115 -10.51 1.78 10.55
CA THR A 115 -9.60 1.07 11.29
C THR A 115 -8.69 1.96 11.88
N THR A 116 -8.41 1.83 13.03
CA THR A 116 -7.65 2.74 13.61
C THR A 116 -6.28 2.40 13.72
N GLY A 117 -5.93 1.47 13.38
CA GLY A 117 -4.65 1.25 13.54
C GLY A 117 -3.88 2.09 12.85
N CYS A 118 -3.06 1.86 12.46
CA CYS A 118 -2.34 2.51 11.64
C CYS A 118 -2.77 3.71 11.31
N GLY A 119 -2.50 4.39 11.58
CA GLY A 119 -2.63 5.60 11.20
C GLY A 119 -3.62 6.09 10.42
N GLN A 120 -4.45 5.40 10.19
CA GLN A 120 -5.42 5.91 9.52
C GLN A 120 -6.05 6.80 10.28
N GLY A 121 -5.83 6.85 11.14
CA GLY A 121 -6.43 7.76 11.79
C GLY A 121 -6.40 8.93 11.45
N THR A 122 -6.36 8.89 11.35
CA THR A 122 -6.48 9.90 11.05
C THR A 122 -6.81 10.13 10.77
#